data_e12d36e6005b0003eb71ed4eddfc142e
#
_entry.id   e12d36e6005b0003eb71ed4eddfc142e
#
_cell.length_a   1.000
_cell.length_b   1.000
_cell.length_c   1.000
_cell.angle_alpha   90.00
_cell.angle_beta   90.00
_cell.angle_gamma   90.00
#
_symmetry.space_group_name_H-M   'P 1'
#
loop_
_entity.id
_entity.type
_entity.pdbx_description
1 polymer ?
#
loop_
_entity_poly.entity_id
_entity_poly.type
_entity_poly.pdbx_seq_one_letter_code
_entity_poly.pdbx_strand_id
1 'polypeptide(L)'
;SKSTTPIVCNYLFEIKDGRLFITTANDEGRITASLECMAEEDLSICVPASILDGLKTLPEQPLDIYINPDNKSILIKYYGGKFEVVGYDSKPFPQKKKTEILDEIRTTAEEFNNGISKVINFAAADELRPIMNSVSIETALGEIIFVSSNGHGLGLFKRKKQCCTETCSVIISRSIASALKGLIPLSEEELVIKVGSDWSEISFADYEISFRNVEGRYPNWRAVVPKSNNLELKTDTKLLLGAIKRTSVFSSKISCLIKLSARYDKLVVSAQDLDYSTSAEETIPVEFGEK
;
A
#
# COMPACT_ATOMS: atom_id res chain seq x y z
N SER A 1 10.66 6.02 4.77
CA SER A 1 12.07 5.72 4.43
C SER A 1 12.92 6.96 4.66
N LYS A 2 14.09 6.80 5.28
CA LYS A 2 15.05 7.91 5.44
C LYS A 2 15.75 8.08 4.09
N SER A 3 15.30 9.03 3.28
CA SER A 3 16.01 9.42 2.07
C SER A 3 17.37 10.04 2.43
N THR A 4 18.40 9.74 1.64
CA THR A 4 19.75 10.32 1.80
C THR A 4 19.85 11.77 1.31
N THR A 5 18.84 12.25 0.57
CA THR A 5 18.79 13.59 0.00
C THR A 5 17.95 14.50 0.89
N PRO A 6 18.52 15.53 1.55
CA PRO A 6 17.81 16.38 2.51
C PRO A 6 16.56 17.07 1.95
N ILE A 7 16.54 17.39 0.66
CA ILE A 7 15.43 18.12 0.03
C ILE A 7 14.14 17.30 -0.01
N VAL A 8 14.21 15.96 -0.15
CA VAL A 8 13.03 15.08 -0.20
C VAL A 8 12.42 14.81 1.19
N CYS A 9 13.03 15.35 2.26
CA CYS A 9 12.42 15.42 3.58
C CYS A 9 11.41 16.59 3.70
N ASN A 10 11.20 17.35 2.62
CA ASN A 10 10.27 18.46 2.54
C ASN A 10 9.11 18.10 1.59
N TYR A 11 8.04 18.86 1.67
CA TYR A 11 6.95 18.83 0.70
C TYR A 11 7.16 19.93 -0.33
N LEU A 12 7.02 19.60 -1.60
CA LEU A 12 6.96 20.60 -2.65
C LEU A 12 5.52 21.14 -2.73
N PHE A 13 5.35 22.43 -2.54
CA PHE A 13 4.12 23.17 -2.77
C PHE A 13 4.24 23.88 -4.10
N GLU A 14 3.31 23.61 -5.00
CA GLU A 14 3.21 24.28 -6.29
C GLU A 14 1.80 24.85 -6.45
N ILE A 15 1.69 26.15 -6.62
CA ILE A 15 0.45 26.82 -6.91
C ILE A 15 0.43 27.08 -8.42
N LYS A 16 -0.61 26.63 -9.08
CA LYS A 16 -0.80 26.80 -10.51
C LYS A 16 -2.28 26.81 -10.85
N ASP A 17 -2.69 27.81 -11.64
CA ASP A 17 -4.06 27.96 -12.15
C ASP A 17 -5.13 27.83 -11.03
N GLY A 18 -4.92 28.42 -9.85
CA GLY A 18 -5.84 28.37 -8.72
C GLY A 18 -5.92 27.03 -7.99
N ARG A 19 -4.95 26.15 -8.20
CA ARG A 19 -4.81 24.89 -7.47
C ARG A 19 -3.46 24.81 -6.76
N LEU A 20 -3.49 24.28 -5.55
CA LEU A 20 -2.30 23.92 -4.78
C LEU A 20 -2.01 22.43 -4.97
N PHE A 21 -0.83 22.13 -5.46
CA PHE A 21 -0.28 20.77 -5.55
C PHE A 21 0.73 20.57 -4.42
N ILE A 22 0.51 19.55 -3.62
CA ILE A 22 1.42 19.16 -2.53
C ILE A 22 2.05 17.84 -2.89
N THR A 23 3.36 17.85 -3.08
CA THR A 23 4.10 16.67 -3.54
C THR A 23 5.13 16.21 -2.50
N THR A 24 5.19 14.90 -2.28
CA THR A 24 6.30 14.21 -1.64
C THR A 24 6.93 13.23 -2.63
N ALA A 25 8.24 13.01 -2.52
CA ALA A 25 8.96 12.09 -3.40
C ALA A 25 10.11 11.40 -2.67
N ASN A 26 10.48 10.22 -3.18
CA ASN A 26 11.72 9.52 -2.87
C ASN A 26 12.23 8.83 -4.14
N ASP A 27 13.23 7.96 -4.01
CA ASP A 27 13.84 7.26 -5.15
C ASP A 27 12.89 6.21 -5.78
N GLU A 28 11.86 5.76 -5.05
CA GLU A 28 10.91 4.73 -5.49
C GLU A 28 9.59 5.31 -6.01
N GLY A 29 9.21 6.52 -5.55
CA GLY A 29 7.90 7.06 -5.91
C GLY A 29 7.71 8.53 -5.58
N ARG A 30 6.63 9.08 -6.13
CA ARG A 30 6.16 10.46 -5.95
C ARG A 30 4.65 10.41 -5.73
N ILE A 31 4.18 11.14 -4.74
CA ILE A 31 2.76 11.30 -4.45
C ILE A 31 2.44 12.79 -4.52
N THR A 32 1.48 13.15 -5.32
CA THR A 32 0.96 14.50 -5.44
C THR A 32 -0.52 14.51 -5.07
N ALA A 33 -0.89 15.35 -4.13
CA ALA A 33 -2.29 15.69 -3.85
C ALA A 33 -2.58 17.10 -4.39
N SER A 34 -3.78 17.34 -4.92
CA SER A 34 -4.19 18.65 -5.37
C SER A 34 -5.45 19.12 -4.66
N LEU A 35 -5.55 20.41 -4.44
CA LEU A 35 -6.74 21.04 -3.86
C LEU A 35 -6.94 22.43 -4.48
N GLU A 36 -8.19 22.86 -4.52
CA GLU A 36 -8.51 24.21 -4.94
C GLU A 36 -8.03 25.23 -3.92
N CYS A 37 -7.46 26.33 -4.37
CA CYS A 37 -7.05 27.43 -3.51
C CYS A 37 -7.30 28.77 -4.19
N MET A 38 -7.46 29.81 -3.38
CA MET A 38 -7.42 31.19 -3.86
C MET A 38 -5.98 31.68 -3.76
N ALA A 39 -5.35 31.93 -4.90
CA ALA A 39 -3.98 32.38 -4.97
C ALA A 39 -3.86 33.58 -5.92
N GLU A 40 -3.01 34.53 -5.57
CA GLU A 40 -2.76 35.75 -6.36
C GLU A 40 -1.77 35.50 -7.50
N GLU A 41 -0.83 34.56 -7.29
CA GLU A 41 0.25 34.25 -8.23
C GLU A 41 0.62 32.77 -8.19
N ASP A 42 1.14 32.27 -9.30
CA ASP A 42 1.78 30.94 -9.37
C ASP A 42 3.08 30.94 -8.59
N LEU A 43 3.32 29.89 -7.79
CA LEU A 43 4.45 29.80 -6.89
C LEU A 43 4.92 28.36 -6.73
N SER A 44 6.21 28.18 -6.49
CA SER A 44 6.79 26.88 -6.15
C SER A 44 7.80 27.01 -5.02
N ILE A 45 7.63 26.26 -3.92
CA ILE A 45 8.47 26.28 -2.74
C ILE A 45 8.47 24.92 -2.02
N CYS A 46 9.63 24.56 -1.44
CA CYS A 46 9.70 23.39 -0.56
C CYS A 46 9.41 23.78 0.89
N VAL A 47 8.45 23.08 1.51
CA VAL A 47 7.97 23.33 2.88
C VAL A 47 8.47 22.22 3.79
N PRO A 48 9.10 22.53 4.95
CA PRO A 48 9.57 21.50 5.88
C PRO A 48 8.46 20.56 6.34
N ALA A 49 8.73 19.25 6.31
CA ALA A 49 7.73 18.23 6.68
C ALA A 49 7.27 18.36 8.13
N SER A 50 8.09 18.94 9.01
CA SER A 50 7.75 19.17 10.43
C SER A 50 6.50 20.01 10.64
N ILE A 51 6.13 20.86 9.67
CA ILE A 51 4.92 21.68 9.79
C ILE A 51 3.64 20.85 9.79
N LEU A 52 3.66 19.69 9.13
CA LEU A 52 2.50 18.79 9.09
C LEU A 52 2.16 18.22 10.46
N ASP A 53 3.15 18.07 11.35
CA ASP A 53 2.89 17.58 12.71
C ASP A 53 2.03 18.59 13.50
N GLY A 54 2.15 19.88 13.20
CA GLY A 54 1.26 20.89 13.72
C GLY A 54 -0.09 20.92 12.97
N LEU A 55 -0.06 20.96 11.64
CA LEU A 55 -1.26 21.10 10.83
C LEU A 55 -2.27 19.96 11.05
N LYS A 56 -1.81 18.70 11.12
CA LYS A 56 -2.69 17.53 11.33
C LYS A 56 -3.40 17.51 12.68
N THR A 57 -3.02 18.37 13.64
CA THR A 57 -3.69 18.50 14.94
C THR A 57 -4.80 19.56 14.94
N LEU A 58 -4.87 20.37 13.87
CA LEU A 58 -5.90 21.39 13.75
C LEU A 58 -7.25 20.74 13.38
N PRO A 59 -8.36 21.27 13.90
CA PRO A 59 -9.67 20.95 13.36
C PRO A 59 -9.78 21.44 11.91
N GLU A 60 -10.72 20.90 11.17
CA GLU A 60 -10.97 21.33 9.79
C GLU A 60 -11.38 22.81 9.77
N GLN A 61 -10.61 23.63 9.06
CA GLN A 61 -10.77 25.06 8.95
C GLN A 61 -10.00 25.61 7.76
N PRO A 62 -10.37 26.81 7.23
CA PRO A 62 -9.55 27.53 6.26
C PRO A 62 -8.17 27.89 6.82
N LEU A 63 -7.17 27.87 5.96
CA LEU A 63 -5.81 28.30 6.25
C LEU A 63 -5.40 29.42 5.28
N ASP A 64 -4.84 30.49 5.83
CA ASP A 64 -4.20 31.54 5.04
C ASP A 64 -2.69 31.31 5.02
N ILE A 65 -2.13 31.10 3.83
CA ILE A 65 -0.70 30.82 3.64
C ILE A 65 -0.05 32.01 2.94
N TYR A 66 0.86 32.69 3.65
CA TYR A 66 1.64 33.80 3.11
C TYR A 66 3.08 33.33 2.88
N ILE A 67 3.56 33.49 1.66
CA ILE A 67 4.90 33.07 1.27
C ILE A 67 5.67 34.30 0.77
N ASN A 68 6.82 34.55 1.37
CA ASN A 68 7.72 35.59 0.89
C ASN A 68 8.77 34.93 -0.03
N PRO A 69 8.80 35.28 -1.33
CA PRO A 69 9.70 34.62 -2.29
C PRO A 69 11.18 34.98 -2.06
N ASP A 70 11.49 36.14 -1.49
CA ASP A 70 12.88 36.63 -1.31
C ASP A 70 13.59 35.86 -0.20
N ASN A 71 13.00 35.81 0.98
CA ASN A 71 13.57 35.17 2.16
C ASN A 71 13.03 33.80 2.46
N LYS A 72 12.06 33.32 1.63
CA LYS A 72 11.39 32.00 1.73
C LYS A 72 10.67 31.76 3.06
N SER A 73 10.33 32.83 3.79
CA SER A 73 9.50 32.68 4.98
C SER A 73 8.07 32.30 4.60
N ILE A 74 7.50 31.38 5.35
CA ILE A 74 6.15 30.86 5.19
C ILE A 74 5.42 31.10 6.50
N LEU A 75 4.33 31.86 6.44
CA LEU A 75 3.43 32.12 7.55
C LEU A 75 2.08 31.47 7.24
N ILE A 76 1.70 30.50 8.06
CA ILE A 76 0.37 29.86 7.97
C ILE A 76 -0.47 30.35 9.14
N LYS A 77 -1.57 31.05 8.83
CA LYS A 77 -2.55 31.49 9.83
C LYS A 77 -3.73 30.55 9.86
N TYR A 78 -4.22 30.30 11.04
CA TYR A 78 -5.42 29.53 11.33
C TYR A 78 -6.20 30.21 12.46
N TYR A 79 -7.44 29.75 12.72
CA TYR A 79 -8.25 30.32 13.78
C TYR A 79 -7.55 30.19 15.14
N GLY A 80 -7.18 31.33 15.71
CA GLY A 80 -6.53 31.40 17.03
C GLY A 80 -5.03 31.27 17.05
N GLY A 81 -4.34 31.13 15.86
CA GLY A 81 -2.90 30.98 15.88
C GLY A 81 -2.19 31.13 14.54
N LYS A 82 -0.88 30.91 14.56
CA LYS A 82 -0.04 30.91 13.37
C LYS A 82 1.13 29.95 13.50
N PHE A 83 1.60 29.45 12.38
CA PHE A 83 2.88 28.77 12.23
C PHE A 83 3.81 29.62 11.37
N GLU A 84 5.08 29.67 11.72
CA GLU A 84 6.11 30.33 10.92
C GLU A 84 7.24 29.32 10.67
N VAL A 85 7.60 29.14 9.40
CA VAL A 85 8.72 28.29 9.00
C VAL A 85 9.49 28.95 7.86
N VAL A 86 10.72 28.52 7.64
CA VAL A 86 11.50 28.90 6.47
C VAL A 86 11.48 27.73 5.48
N GLY A 87 11.04 27.99 4.27
CA GLY A 87 11.06 27.05 3.16
C GLY A 87 12.40 27.00 2.44
N TYR A 88 12.47 26.20 1.39
CA TYR A 88 13.66 26.01 0.56
C TYR A 88 13.32 26.19 -0.91
N ASP A 89 14.34 26.41 -1.74
CA ASP A 89 14.19 26.45 -3.18
C ASP A 89 13.61 25.13 -3.70
N SER A 90 12.62 25.24 -4.57
CA SER A 90 11.97 24.09 -5.21
C SER A 90 12.78 23.47 -6.35
N LYS A 91 13.72 24.22 -6.95
CA LYS A 91 14.51 23.77 -8.12
C LYS A 91 15.24 22.43 -7.92
N PRO A 92 15.84 22.15 -6.73
CA PRO A 92 16.50 20.86 -6.49
C PRO A 92 15.54 19.70 -6.24
N PHE A 93 14.22 19.96 -6.12
CA PHE A 93 13.25 18.88 -5.85
C PHE A 93 13.14 17.95 -7.06
N PRO A 94 13.10 16.60 -6.85
CA PRO A 94 13.04 15.64 -7.94
C PRO A 94 11.87 15.89 -8.87
N GLN A 95 12.16 15.99 -10.16
CA GLN A 95 11.12 16.15 -11.18
C GLN A 95 10.39 14.83 -11.44
N LYS A 96 9.13 14.91 -11.87
CA LYS A 96 8.36 13.75 -12.31
C LYS A 96 9.10 13.04 -13.45
N LYS A 97 9.29 11.73 -13.31
CA LYS A 97 9.88 10.91 -14.36
C LYS A 97 8.90 10.78 -15.52
N LYS A 98 9.36 11.09 -16.72
CA LYS A 98 8.59 10.80 -17.93
C LYS A 98 8.77 9.34 -18.26
N THR A 99 7.66 8.65 -18.50
CA THR A 99 7.65 7.25 -18.93
C THR A 99 6.70 7.09 -20.11
N GLU A 100 6.99 6.18 -20.99
CA GLU A 100 6.05 5.77 -22.03
C GLU A 100 5.01 4.86 -21.39
N ILE A 101 3.75 5.21 -21.53
CA ILE A 101 2.63 4.40 -21.06
C ILE A 101 2.37 3.32 -22.11
N LEU A 102 2.44 2.08 -21.68
CA LEU A 102 2.29 0.89 -22.51
C LEU A 102 0.87 0.34 -22.42
N ASP A 103 0.23 0.49 -21.26
CA ASP A 103 -1.08 -0.11 -20.98
C ASP A 103 -1.80 0.62 -19.85
N GLU A 104 -3.08 0.29 -19.64
CA GLU A 104 -3.91 0.89 -18.62
C GLU A 104 -4.82 -0.13 -17.95
N ILE A 105 -4.85 -0.13 -16.62
CA ILE A 105 -5.75 -0.95 -15.81
C ILE A 105 -6.74 -0.03 -15.08
N ARG A 106 -8.02 -0.22 -15.30
CA ARG A 106 -9.09 0.52 -14.60
C ARG A 106 -9.75 -0.36 -13.55
N THR A 107 -9.92 0.16 -12.36
CA THR A 107 -10.57 -0.53 -11.23
C THR A 107 -11.24 0.50 -10.32
N THR A 108 -11.82 0.07 -9.20
CA THR A 108 -12.26 0.99 -8.16
C THR A 108 -11.23 1.08 -7.04
N ALA A 109 -11.25 2.17 -6.29
CA ALA A 109 -10.39 2.35 -5.13
C ALA A 109 -10.61 1.22 -4.10
N GLU A 110 -11.86 0.80 -3.88
CA GLU A 110 -12.19 -0.32 -3.00
C GLU A 110 -11.58 -1.64 -3.49
N GLU A 111 -11.77 -2.00 -4.77
CA GLU A 111 -11.22 -3.25 -5.32
C GLU A 111 -9.69 -3.29 -5.23
N PHE A 112 -9.04 -2.17 -5.55
CA PHE A 112 -7.60 -2.04 -5.46
C PHE A 112 -7.12 -2.20 -4.01
N ASN A 113 -7.70 -1.46 -3.07
CA ASN A 113 -7.32 -1.52 -1.65
C ASN A 113 -7.58 -2.92 -1.06
N ASN A 114 -8.72 -3.54 -1.39
CA ASN A 114 -9.02 -4.92 -1.01
C ASN A 114 -7.99 -5.89 -1.59
N GLY A 115 -7.64 -5.76 -2.87
CA GLY A 115 -6.62 -6.59 -3.52
C GLY A 115 -5.28 -6.53 -2.80
N ILE A 116 -4.74 -5.32 -2.63
CA ILE A 116 -3.48 -5.10 -1.89
C ILE A 116 -3.57 -5.63 -0.46
N SER A 117 -4.64 -5.31 0.27
CA SER A 117 -4.81 -5.68 1.68
C SER A 117 -4.81 -7.19 1.90
N LYS A 118 -5.36 -7.96 0.96
CA LYS A 118 -5.44 -9.42 1.05
C LYS A 118 -4.11 -10.11 0.77
N VAL A 119 -3.24 -9.51 -0.06
CA VAL A 119 -2.03 -10.19 -0.52
C VAL A 119 -0.74 -9.65 0.07
N ILE A 120 -0.65 -8.39 0.47
CA ILE A 120 0.58 -7.72 0.88
C ILE A 120 1.33 -8.43 2.02
N ASN A 121 0.60 -9.09 2.92
CA ASN A 121 1.19 -9.82 4.05
C ASN A 121 1.96 -11.08 3.63
N PHE A 122 1.78 -11.55 2.39
CA PHE A 122 2.51 -12.66 1.81
C PHE A 122 3.78 -12.21 1.07
N ALA A 123 4.00 -10.91 0.86
CA ALA A 123 5.25 -10.40 0.33
C ALA A 123 6.39 -10.62 1.34
N ALA A 124 7.57 -10.99 0.85
CA ALA A 124 8.75 -11.12 1.69
C ALA A 124 9.08 -9.79 2.37
N ALA A 125 9.63 -9.85 3.58
CA ALA A 125 10.15 -8.67 4.24
C ALA A 125 11.59 -8.33 3.81
N ASP A 126 12.26 -9.28 3.18
CA ASP A 126 13.65 -9.20 2.73
C ASP A 126 13.76 -8.39 1.43
N GLU A 127 14.44 -7.27 1.47
CA GLU A 127 14.68 -6.37 0.32
C GLU A 127 15.72 -6.92 -0.66
N LEU A 128 16.49 -7.96 -0.28
CA LEU A 128 17.47 -8.61 -1.17
C LEU A 128 16.81 -9.39 -2.31
N ARG A 129 15.50 -9.66 -2.21
CA ARG A 129 14.71 -10.32 -3.23
C ARG A 129 13.56 -9.40 -3.69
N PRO A 130 13.82 -8.37 -4.51
CA PRO A 130 12.84 -7.34 -4.85
C PRO A 130 11.51 -7.90 -5.40
N ILE A 131 11.56 -8.92 -6.26
CA ILE A 131 10.36 -9.55 -6.81
C ILE A 131 9.53 -10.24 -5.72
N MET A 132 10.15 -10.87 -4.73
CA MET A 132 9.43 -11.48 -3.60
C MET A 132 8.97 -10.41 -2.58
N ASN A 133 9.69 -9.30 -2.47
CA ASN A 133 9.30 -8.12 -1.70
C ASN A 133 8.37 -7.21 -2.54
N SER A 134 7.38 -7.79 -3.21
CA SER A 134 6.50 -7.05 -4.10
C SER A 134 5.10 -7.65 -4.20
N VAL A 135 4.20 -6.91 -4.81
CA VAL A 135 2.86 -7.34 -5.22
C VAL A 135 2.78 -7.26 -6.74
N SER A 136 2.38 -8.32 -7.39
CA SER A 136 2.03 -8.33 -8.82
C SER A 136 0.55 -8.04 -8.97
N ILE A 137 0.22 -7.13 -9.88
CA ILE A 137 -1.13 -6.82 -10.31
C ILE A 137 -1.22 -7.20 -11.78
N GLU A 138 -2.15 -8.06 -12.13
CA GLU A 138 -2.31 -8.59 -13.49
C GLU A 138 -3.76 -8.42 -13.94
N THR A 139 -3.96 -8.17 -15.23
CA THR A 139 -5.25 -8.35 -15.88
C THR A 139 -5.18 -9.54 -16.83
N ALA A 140 -6.13 -10.43 -16.76
CA ALA A 140 -6.22 -11.57 -17.65
C ALA A 140 -7.66 -12.13 -17.69
N LEU A 141 -8.13 -12.46 -18.89
CA LEU A 141 -9.42 -13.17 -19.09
C LEU A 141 -10.63 -12.50 -18.40
N GLY A 142 -10.67 -11.18 -18.38
CA GLY A 142 -11.73 -10.42 -17.70
C GLY A 142 -11.63 -10.42 -16.17
N GLU A 143 -10.46 -10.69 -15.62
CA GLU A 143 -10.18 -10.62 -14.18
C GLU A 143 -9.07 -9.61 -13.90
N ILE A 144 -9.16 -8.91 -12.77
CA ILE A 144 -8.02 -8.27 -12.13
C ILE A 144 -7.51 -9.19 -11.02
N ILE A 145 -6.21 -9.41 -10.98
CA ILE A 145 -5.56 -10.41 -10.13
C ILE A 145 -4.44 -9.73 -9.35
N PHE A 146 -4.49 -9.86 -8.05
CA PHE A 146 -3.42 -9.43 -7.14
C PHE A 146 -2.75 -10.68 -6.57
N VAL A 147 -1.44 -10.73 -6.61
CA VAL A 147 -0.70 -11.86 -6.07
C VAL A 147 0.58 -11.41 -5.37
N SER A 148 0.91 -12.10 -4.29
CA SER A 148 2.15 -11.88 -3.56
C SER A 148 2.61 -13.19 -2.92
N SER A 149 3.92 -13.41 -2.82
CA SER A 149 4.50 -14.60 -2.22
C SER A 149 5.90 -14.32 -1.66
N ASN A 150 6.21 -14.94 -0.53
CA ASN A 150 7.56 -14.96 0.06
C ASN A 150 8.32 -16.28 -0.21
N GLY A 151 7.75 -17.16 -1.04
CA GLY A 151 8.27 -18.51 -1.32
C GLY A 151 7.74 -19.60 -0.38
N HIS A 152 7.13 -19.24 0.76
CA HIS A 152 6.52 -20.17 1.72
C HIS A 152 5.00 -20.10 1.72
N GLY A 153 4.46 -18.90 1.55
CA GLY A 153 3.04 -18.64 1.43
C GLY A 153 2.72 -17.86 0.18
N LEU A 154 1.50 -18.01 -0.33
CA LEU A 154 0.96 -17.30 -1.48
C LEU A 154 -0.36 -16.64 -1.09
N GLY A 155 -0.45 -15.33 -1.29
CA GLY A 155 -1.70 -14.57 -1.26
C GLY A 155 -2.20 -14.36 -2.69
N LEU A 156 -3.46 -14.66 -2.93
CA LEU A 156 -4.11 -14.49 -4.21
C LEU A 156 -5.49 -13.87 -4.02
N PHE A 157 -5.74 -12.77 -4.72
CA PHE A 157 -7.05 -12.12 -4.77
C PHE A 157 -7.43 -11.89 -6.23
N LYS A 158 -8.66 -12.23 -6.59
CA LYS A 158 -9.20 -12.09 -7.94
C LYS A 158 -10.56 -11.44 -7.92
N ARG A 159 -10.82 -10.60 -8.91
CA ARG A 159 -12.14 -10.05 -9.20
C ARG A 159 -12.44 -10.10 -10.68
N LYS A 160 -13.66 -10.48 -11.03
CA LYS A 160 -14.14 -10.39 -12.41
C LYS A 160 -14.38 -8.94 -12.77
N LYS A 161 -13.86 -8.51 -13.92
CA LYS A 161 -14.02 -7.16 -14.45
C LYS A 161 -14.29 -7.23 -15.95
N GLN A 162 -15.40 -6.66 -16.37
CA GLN A 162 -15.89 -6.77 -17.76
C GLN A 162 -15.01 -6.02 -18.79
N CYS A 163 -14.16 -5.09 -18.36
CA CYS A 163 -13.36 -4.23 -19.22
C CYS A 163 -11.91 -4.65 -19.41
N CYS A 164 -11.44 -5.73 -18.77
CA CYS A 164 -10.06 -6.20 -18.91
C CYS A 164 -9.97 -7.27 -20.01
N THR A 165 -9.91 -6.86 -21.27
CA THR A 165 -9.78 -7.77 -22.43
C THR A 165 -8.33 -8.12 -22.74
N GLU A 166 -7.39 -7.24 -22.42
CA GLU A 166 -5.96 -7.41 -22.67
C GLU A 166 -5.23 -7.88 -21.43
N THR A 167 -4.12 -8.60 -21.65
CA THR A 167 -3.25 -9.07 -20.57
C THR A 167 -2.20 -8.00 -20.30
N CYS A 168 -2.29 -7.38 -19.16
CA CYS A 168 -1.35 -6.41 -18.67
C CYS A 168 -0.84 -6.81 -17.28
N SER A 169 0.35 -6.42 -16.90
CA SER A 169 0.87 -6.66 -15.55
C SER A 169 1.83 -5.56 -15.11
N VAL A 170 1.76 -5.25 -13.81
CA VAL A 170 2.70 -4.37 -13.13
C VAL A 170 3.12 -4.98 -11.79
N ILE A 171 4.38 -4.82 -11.43
CA ILE A 171 4.93 -5.29 -10.16
C ILE A 171 5.32 -4.07 -9.34
N ILE A 172 4.69 -3.94 -8.17
CA ILE A 172 4.92 -2.82 -7.25
C ILE A 172 5.65 -3.29 -5.99
N SER A 173 6.60 -2.50 -5.49
CA SER A 173 7.31 -2.84 -4.26
C SER A 173 6.36 -2.89 -3.06
N ARG A 174 6.71 -3.69 -2.05
CA ARG A 174 5.94 -3.77 -0.80
C ARG A 174 5.81 -2.42 -0.11
N SER A 175 6.84 -1.56 -0.19
CA SER A 175 6.84 -0.22 0.38
C SER A 175 5.77 0.65 -0.28
N ILE A 176 5.74 0.67 -1.61
CA ILE A 176 4.72 1.39 -2.40
C ILE A 176 3.33 0.81 -2.15
N ALA A 177 3.18 -0.52 -2.19
CA ALA A 177 1.90 -1.17 -1.92
C ALA A 177 1.35 -0.82 -0.52
N SER A 178 2.22 -0.74 0.50
CA SER A 178 1.84 -0.32 1.85
C SER A 178 1.39 1.14 1.91
N ALA A 179 2.09 2.03 1.22
CA ALA A 179 1.72 3.44 1.14
C ALA A 179 0.36 3.62 0.43
N LEU A 180 0.17 2.95 -0.70
CA LEU A 180 -1.08 2.96 -1.46
C LEU A 180 -2.26 2.44 -0.64
N LYS A 181 -2.08 1.34 0.08
CA LYS A 181 -3.10 0.79 0.98
C LYS A 181 -3.55 1.80 2.05
N GLY A 182 -2.62 2.60 2.58
CA GLY A 182 -2.93 3.62 3.58
C GLY A 182 -3.57 4.88 3.00
N LEU A 183 -3.33 5.18 1.73
CA LEU A 183 -3.77 6.40 1.07
C LEU A 183 -5.10 6.23 0.32
N ILE A 184 -5.28 5.11 -0.36
CA ILE A 184 -6.46 4.84 -1.19
C ILE A 184 -7.64 4.44 -0.30
N PRO A 185 -8.77 5.17 -0.34
CA PRO A 185 -9.94 4.87 0.48
C PRO A 185 -10.68 3.62 -0.01
N LEU A 186 -11.59 3.11 0.82
CA LEU A 186 -12.55 2.08 0.43
C LEU A 186 -13.78 2.77 -0.20
N SER A 187 -13.65 3.23 -1.44
CA SER A 187 -14.71 3.91 -2.18
C SER A 187 -14.88 3.29 -3.58
N GLU A 188 -16.07 3.49 -4.16
CA GLU A 188 -16.38 3.08 -5.54
C GLU A 188 -15.80 4.03 -6.60
N GLU A 189 -15.01 5.03 -6.20
CA GLU A 189 -14.36 5.94 -7.14
C GLU A 189 -13.44 5.19 -8.10
N GLU A 190 -13.39 5.65 -9.33
CA GLU A 190 -12.53 5.08 -10.34
C GLU A 190 -11.05 5.30 -9.98
N LEU A 191 -10.26 4.26 -10.11
CA LEU A 191 -8.83 4.25 -9.98
C LEU A 191 -8.22 3.74 -11.28
N VAL A 192 -7.30 4.52 -11.83
CA VAL A 192 -6.63 4.21 -13.09
C VAL A 192 -5.14 3.96 -12.81
N ILE A 193 -4.65 2.80 -13.26
CA ILE A 193 -3.23 2.46 -13.23
C ILE A 193 -2.71 2.53 -14.66
N LYS A 194 -1.86 3.50 -14.96
CA LYS A 194 -1.13 3.62 -16.22
C LYS A 194 0.19 2.88 -16.08
N VAL A 195 0.32 1.79 -16.80
CA VAL A 195 1.50 0.92 -16.76
C VAL A 195 2.51 1.39 -17.79
N GLY A 196 3.67 1.81 -17.32
CA GLY A 196 4.79 2.19 -18.18
C GLY A 196 5.94 1.20 -18.13
N SER A 197 7.00 1.45 -18.91
CA SER A 197 8.18 0.58 -18.99
C SER A 197 8.91 0.46 -17.65
N ASP A 198 9.27 1.60 -17.06
CA ASP A 198 10.09 1.66 -15.83
C ASP A 198 9.31 2.26 -14.66
N TRP A 199 8.39 3.18 -14.98
CA TRP A 199 7.54 3.87 -14.01
C TRP A 199 6.09 3.70 -14.41
N SER A 200 5.25 3.54 -13.41
CA SER A 200 3.79 3.49 -13.55
C SER A 200 3.14 4.60 -12.74
N GLU A 201 1.91 4.91 -13.07
CA GLU A 201 1.15 5.97 -12.43
C GLU A 201 -0.20 5.45 -11.96
N ILE A 202 -0.65 5.90 -10.80
CA ILE A 202 -2.00 5.67 -10.28
C ILE A 202 -2.66 7.02 -10.10
N SER A 203 -3.87 7.17 -10.63
CA SER A 203 -4.70 8.35 -10.44
C SER A 203 -6.03 7.96 -9.81
N PHE A 204 -6.45 8.66 -8.77
CA PHE A 204 -7.78 8.55 -8.16
C PHE A 204 -8.11 9.85 -7.43
N ALA A 205 -9.35 10.31 -7.48
CA ALA A 205 -9.77 11.61 -6.94
C ALA A 205 -8.77 12.73 -7.27
N ASP A 206 -8.30 13.45 -6.29
CA ASP A 206 -7.30 14.53 -6.41
C ASP A 206 -5.85 14.05 -6.19
N TYR A 207 -5.59 12.74 -6.27
CA TYR A 207 -4.27 12.17 -6.09
C TYR A 207 -3.67 11.65 -7.38
N GLU A 208 -2.39 11.91 -7.56
CA GLU A 208 -1.55 11.33 -8.60
C GLU A 208 -0.31 10.73 -7.94
N ILE A 209 -0.07 9.45 -8.21
CA ILE A 209 1.04 8.69 -7.63
C ILE A 209 1.84 8.10 -8.78
N SER A 210 3.12 8.43 -8.87
CA SER A 210 4.05 7.73 -9.77
C SER A 210 5.03 6.90 -8.97
N PHE A 211 5.36 5.71 -9.44
CA PHE A 211 6.26 4.79 -8.77
C PHE A 211 7.08 3.99 -9.76
N ARG A 212 8.26 3.58 -9.30
CA ARG A 212 9.15 2.73 -10.08
C ARG A 212 8.63 1.28 -10.07
N ASN A 213 8.54 0.67 -11.23
CA ASN A 213 8.20 -0.74 -11.36
C ASN A 213 9.33 -1.61 -10.81
N VAL A 214 8.99 -2.73 -10.18
CA VAL A 214 9.98 -3.74 -9.83
C VAL A 214 10.35 -4.49 -11.09
N GLU A 215 11.63 -4.46 -11.46
CA GLU A 215 12.16 -5.07 -12.67
C GLU A 215 12.13 -6.60 -12.59
N GLY A 216 11.82 -7.25 -13.71
CA GLY A 216 11.84 -8.69 -13.86
C GLY A 216 10.44 -9.30 -14.06
N ARG A 217 10.40 -10.62 -14.08
CA ARG A 217 9.17 -11.39 -14.26
C ARG A 217 8.73 -12.00 -12.94
N TYR A 218 7.48 -11.76 -12.56
CA TYR A 218 6.90 -12.40 -11.38
C TYR A 218 6.86 -13.92 -11.54
N PRO A 219 7.16 -14.73 -10.50
CA PRO A 219 7.15 -16.18 -10.56
C PRO A 219 5.81 -16.72 -11.05
N ASN A 220 5.84 -17.89 -11.72
CA ASN A 220 4.62 -18.55 -12.18
C ASN A 220 3.83 -19.12 -11.00
N TRP A 221 3.11 -18.25 -10.31
CA TRP A 221 2.30 -18.57 -9.14
C TRP A 221 1.18 -19.59 -9.46
N ARG A 222 0.71 -19.63 -10.71
CA ARG A 222 -0.34 -20.57 -11.14
C ARG A 222 0.11 -22.02 -11.04
N ALA A 223 1.41 -22.28 -11.18
CA ALA A 223 1.98 -23.63 -11.09
C ALA A 223 2.01 -24.19 -9.67
N VAL A 224 2.03 -23.31 -8.65
CA VAL A 224 2.12 -23.74 -7.24
C VAL A 224 0.76 -23.79 -6.54
N VAL A 225 -0.31 -23.32 -7.19
CA VAL A 225 -1.68 -23.44 -6.64
C VAL A 225 -2.14 -24.88 -6.74
N PRO A 226 -2.46 -25.56 -5.62
CA PRO A 226 -2.94 -26.94 -5.64
C PRO A 226 -4.25 -27.07 -6.42
N LYS A 227 -4.33 -28.08 -7.28
CA LYS A 227 -5.51 -28.32 -8.13
C LYS A 227 -6.39 -29.46 -7.65
N SER A 228 -5.86 -30.34 -6.78
CA SER A 228 -6.54 -31.53 -6.28
C SER A 228 -6.42 -31.63 -4.76
N ASN A 229 -7.27 -30.89 -4.07
CA ASN A 229 -7.46 -31.04 -2.63
C ASN A 229 -8.70 -31.88 -2.40
N ASN A 230 -8.56 -33.05 -1.82
CA ASN A 230 -9.66 -33.98 -1.57
C ASN A 230 -10.31 -33.73 -0.20
N LEU A 231 -9.65 -32.97 0.67
CA LEU A 231 -10.16 -32.66 2.01
C LEU A 231 -10.53 -31.18 2.08
N GLU A 232 -11.69 -30.91 2.65
CA GLU A 232 -12.22 -29.57 2.89
C GLU A 232 -12.51 -29.38 4.39
N LEU A 233 -12.18 -28.20 4.91
CA LEU A 233 -12.52 -27.79 6.26
C LEU A 233 -13.23 -26.44 6.20
N LYS A 234 -14.42 -26.37 6.80
CA LYS A 234 -15.19 -25.12 6.96
C LYS A 234 -15.33 -24.80 8.43
N THR A 235 -15.08 -23.55 8.78
CA THR A 235 -15.26 -23.05 10.15
C THR A 235 -15.51 -21.54 10.15
N ASP A 236 -16.04 -21.05 11.25
CA ASP A 236 -16.20 -19.60 11.45
C ASP A 236 -14.84 -18.92 11.59
N THR A 237 -14.63 -17.84 10.82
CA THR A 237 -13.38 -17.10 10.78
C THR A 237 -12.99 -16.49 12.13
N LYS A 238 -13.97 -16.02 12.92
CA LYS A 238 -13.70 -15.40 14.23
C LYS A 238 -13.28 -16.44 15.25
N LEU A 239 -13.91 -17.64 15.21
CA LEU A 239 -13.54 -18.75 16.09
C LEU A 239 -12.10 -19.20 15.79
N LEU A 240 -11.76 -19.45 14.53
CA LEU A 240 -10.41 -19.88 14.14
C LEU A 240 -9.37 -18.83 14.48
N LEU A 241 -9.62 -17.55 14.13
CA LEU A 241 -8.71 -16.45 14.42
C LEU A 241 -8.50 -16.28 15.93
N GLY A 242 -9.58 -16.41 16.72
CA GLY A 242 -9.51 -16.34 18.18
C GLY A 242 -8.66 -17.47 18.77
N ALA A 243 -8.88 -18.71 18.34
CA ALA A 243 -8.11 -19.87 18.77
C ALA A 243 -6.62 -19.74 18.41
N ILE A 244 -6.30 -19.34 17.17
CA ILE A 244 -4.92 -19.10 16.75
C ILE A 244 -4.26 -18.00 17.60
N LYS A 245 -4.94 -16.88 17.84
CA LYS A 245 -4.38 -15.78 18.67
C LYS A 245 -4.07 -16.23 20.09
N ARG A 246 -4.94 -17.01 20.72
CA ARG A 246 -4.72 -17.51 22.10
C ARG A 246 -3.61 -18.53 22.16
N THR A 247 -3.59 -19.52 21.26
CA THR A 247 -2.58 -20.57 21.25
C THR A 247 -1.22 -20.05 20.82
N SER A 248 -1.13 -19.08 19.89
CA SER A 248 0.14 -18.52 19.38
C SER A 248 1.01 -17.87 20.47
N VAL A 249 0.42 -17.41 21.56
CA VAL A 249 1.17 -16.87 22.72
C VAL A 249 2.15 -17.90 23.30
N PHE A 250 1.83 -19.19 23.14
CA PHE A 250 2.59 -20.33 23.67
C PHE A 250 3.47 -21.02 22.61
N SER A 251 3.55 -20.45 21.41
CA SER A 251 4.44 -20.96 20.36
C SER A 251 5.86 -20.45 20.53
N SER A 252 6.85 -21.24 20.07
CA SER A 252 8.22 -20.77 19.99
C SER A 252 8.32 -19.48 19.19
N LYS A 253 9.03 -18.49 19.71
CA LYS A 253 9.25 -17.19 19.06
C LYS A 253 10.07 -17.29 17.77
N ILE A 254 10.80 -18.39 17.61
CA ILE A 254 11.65 -18.65 16.43
C ILE A 254 10.81 -19.22 15.29
N SER A 255 10.06 -20.30 15.57
CA SER A 255 9.29 -21.00 14.53
C SER A 255 7.89 -20.42 14.31
N CYS A 256 7.28 -19.82 15.35
CA CYS A 256 5.89 -19.36 15.36
C CYS A 256 4.90 -20.44 14.87
N LEU A 257 5.22 -21.71 15.16
CA LEU A 257 4.48 -22.86 14.63
C LEU A 257 3.15 -23.06 15.35
N ILE A 258 2.08 -23.13 14.58
CA ILE A 258 0.74 -23.54 15.01
C ILE A 258 0.40 -24.86 14.29
N LYS A 259 0.00 -25.86 15.05
CA LYS A 259 -0.47 -27.14 14.52
C LYS A 259 -1.98 -27.16 14.47
N LEU A 260 -2.53 -27.52 13.32
CA LEU A 260 -3.96 -27.73 13.10
C LEU A 260 -4.22 -29.22 12.89
N SER A 261 -5.06 -29.81 13.73
CA SER A 261 -5.42 -31.22 13.66
C SER A 261 -6.94 -31.37 13.53
N ALA A 262 -7.42 -31.65 12.33
CA ALA A 262 -8.85 -31.84 12.06
C ALA A 262 -9.26 -33.32 12.25
N ARG A 263 -10.36 -33.55 12.96
CA ARG A 263 -10.99 -34.86 13.12
C ARG A 263 -12.48 -34.71 13.22
N TYR A 264 -13.22 -35.35 12.30
CA TYR A 264 -14.68 -35.30 12.26
C TYR A 264 -15.21 -33.86 12.27
N ASP A 265 -15.89 -33.46 13.35
CA ASP A 265 -16.54 -32.18 13.57
C ASP A 265 -15.70 -31.18 14.38
N LYS A 266 -14.40 -31.50 14.62
CA LYS A 266 -13.52 -30.73 15.52
C LYS A 266 -12.19 -30.41 14.87
N LEU A 267 -11.72 -29.20 15.11
CA LEU A 267 -10.35 -28.76 14.83
C LEU A 267 -9.63 -28.44 16.13
N VAL A 268 -8.54 -29.16 16.37
CA VAL A 268 -7.63 -28.85 17.48
C VAL A 268 -6.54 -27.92 16.96
N VAL A 269 -6.47 -26.73 17.54
CA VAL A 269 -5.43 -25.72 17.32
C VAL A 269 -4.47 -25.80 18.48
N SER A 270 -3.20 -26.10 18.22
CA SER A 270 -2.19 -26.25 19.29
C SER A 270 -0.88 -25.58 18.93
N ALA A 271 -0.16 -25.16 19.97
CA ALA A 271 1.17 -24.59 19.90
C ALA A 271 2.00 -25.07 21.10
N GLN A 272 3.30 -25.13 20.94
CA GLN A 272 4.23 -25.46 22.03
C GLN A 272 5.57 -24.77 21.83
N ASP A 273 6.22 -24.46 22.92
CA ASP A 273 7.62 -24.04 22.99
C ASP A 273 8.36 -25.00 23.92
N LEU A 274 9.24 -25.83 23.33
CA LEU A 274 9.98 -26.83 24.06
C LEU A 274 11.07 -26.23 24.97
N ASP A 275 11.64 -25.08 24.55
CA ASP A 275 12.71 -24.41 25.28
C ASP A 275 12.19 -23.80 26.60
N TYR A 276 10.96 -23.33 26.59
CA TYR A 276 10.30 -22.76 27.78
C TYR A 276 9.28 -23.68 28.41
N SER A 277 9.12 -24.90 27.91
CA SER A 277 8.16 -25.91 28.40
C SER A 277 6.72 -25.37 28.49
N THR A 278 6.33 -24.57 27.54
CA THR A 278 4.97 -24.01 27.44
C THR A 278 4.19 -24.65 26.31
N SER A 279 2.89 -24.86 26.52
CA SER A 279 1.99 -25.38 25.50
C SER A 279 0.57 -24.84 25.67
N ALA A 280 -0.18 -24.80 24.59
CA ALA A 280 -1.60 -24.50 24.59
C ALA A 280 -2.31 -25.35 23.55
N GLU A 281 -3.55 -25.70 23.85
CA GLU A 281 -4.44 -26.43 22.95
C GLU A 281 -5.85 -25.88 23.11
N GLU A 282 -6.54 -25.66 21.97
CA GLU A 282 -7.92 -25.23 21.93
C GLU A 282 -8.68 -25.99 20.84
N THR A 283 -9.89 -26.44 21.15
CA THR A 283 -10.75 -27.17 20.22
C THR A 283 -11.90 -26.26 19.77
N ILE A 284 -12.10 -26.17 18.45
CA ILE A 284 -13.22 -25.43 17.85
C ILE A 284 -14.05 -26.37 16.94
N PRO A 285 -15.36 -26.07 16.76
CA PRO A 285 -16.22 -26.83 15.86
C PRO A 285 -15.87 -26.51 14.40
N VAL A 286 -15.90 -27.52 13.55
CA VAL A 286 -15.69 -27.42 12.11
C VAL A 286 -16.54 -28.42 11.34
N GLU A 287 -16.79 -28.13 10.08
CA GLU A 287 -17.22 -29.14 9.11
C GLU A 287 -15.96 -29.65 8.39
N PHE A 288 -15.66 -30.94 8.53
CA PHE A 288 -14.48 -31.54 7.92
C PHE A 288 -14.87 -32.84 7.22
N GLY A 289 -14.45 -33.00 5.97
CA GLY A 289 -14.76 -34.18 5.18
C GLY A 289 -14.07 -34.18 3.81
N GLU A 290 -14.39 -35.20 3.04
CA GLU A 290 -14.01 -35.27 1.63
C GLU A 290 -14.89 -34.30 0.81
N LYS A 291 -14.29 -33.72 -0.23
CA LYS A 291 -14.90 -32.72 -1.11
C LYS A 291 -15.72 -33.40 -2.20
#